data_01a933919c95cb600c92adccfe924d75
#
_entry.id   01a933919c95cb600c92adccfe924d75
#
_cell.length_a   1.000
_cell.length_b   1.000
_cell.length_c   1.000
_cell.angle_alpha   90.00
_cell.angle_beta   90.00
_cell.angle_gamma   90.00
#
_symmetry.space_group_name_H-M   'P 1'
#
loop_
_entity.id
_entity.type
_entity.pdbx_description
1 polymer ?
#
loop_
_entity_poly.entity_id
_entity_poly.type
_entity_poly.pdbx_seq_one_letter_code
_entity_poly.pdbx_strand_id
1 'polypeptide(L)'
;LIMSIFNNTQIAFADKTDSQLKKAYWMFKAIEQPLITNVGISALNFTVKNDFPFVTNIVKQTLFEQFCGGETHEESMKVVKQMFKHHVGSIFDYAIEGKAEEIVFDETCEEIKQNIKFAEGNPAIPFVVFKPTGFGRIEIYEEVGKKVELTTSQKEEWARVVKRYEEVCQMAFDRNVVLM
;
A
#
# COMPACT_ATOMS: atom_id res chain seq x y z
N LEU A 1 20.79 30.00 14.58
CA LEU A 1 19.70 29.05 14.89
C LEU A 1 19.14 28.60 13.55
N ILE A 2 19.50 27.39 13.11
CA ILE A 2 18.84 26.75 11.97
C ILE A 2 17.46 26.36 12.48
N MET A 3 16.44 27.15 12.15
CA MET A 3 15.04 26.72 12.39
C MET A 3 14.83 25.47 11.54
N SER A 4 14.57 24.34 12.20
CA SER A 4 14.21 23.13 11.49
C SER A 4 12.92 23.39 10.70
N ILE A 5 12.92 23.09 9.41
CA ILE A 5 11.74 23.20 8.53
C ILE A 5 10.55 22.36 9.04
N PHE A 6 10.81 21.40 9.94
CA PHE A 6 9.81 20.52 10.55
C PHE A 6 9.15 21.10 11.81
N ASN A 7 9.57 22.30 12.28
CA ASN A 7 8.99 22.89 13.51
C ASN A 7 7.65 23.61 13.27
N ASN A 8 7.27 23.82 12.01
CA ASN A 8 6.01 24.49 11.69
C ASN A 8 4.89 23.46 11.48
N THR A 9 4.18 23.13 12.57
CA THR A 9 3.08 22.17 12.52
C THR A 9 1.88 22.68 11.72
N GLN A 10 1.70 23.97 11.56
CA GLN A 10 0.64 24.54 10.74
C GLN A 10 0.85 24.22 9.26
N ILE A 11 2.10 24.24 8.79
CA ILE A 11 2.44 23.81 7.42
C ILE A 11 2.34 22.30 7.30
N ALA A 12 2.87 21.55 8.29
CA ALA A 12 2.89 20.09 8.25
C ALA A 12 1.48 19.45 8.20
N PHE A 13 0.47 20.13 8.77
CA PHE A 13 -0.91 19.66 8.82
C PHE A 13 -1.88 20.53 8.03
N ALA A 14 -1.38 21.30 7.06
CA ALA A 14 -2.20 22.23 6.27
C ALA A 14 -3.33 21.55 5.48
N ASP A 15 -3.20 20.26 5.21
CA ASP A 15 -4.19 19.43 4.51
C ASP A 15 -5.26 18.84 5.44
N LYS A 16 -5.12 19.01 6.76
CA LYS A 16 -6.01 18.43 7.78
C LYS A 16 -6.89 19.50 8.44
N THR A 17 -8.12 19.12 8.72
CA THR A 17 -9.03 19.91 9.56
C THR A 17 -8.74 19.68 11.05
N ASP A 18 -9.14 20.63 11.90
CA ASP A 18 -9.03 20.48 13.37
C ASP A 18 -9.75 19.22 13.88
N SER A 19 -10.87 18.86 13.26
CA SER A 19 -11.61 17.63 13.60
C SER A 19 -10.78 16.38 13.29
N GLN A 20 -10.15 16.31 12.12
CA GLN A 20 -9.27 15.20 11.73
C GLN A 20 -8.05 15.11 12.66
N LEU A 21 -7.44 16.25 13.00
CA LEU A 21 -6.31 16.28 13.93
C LEU A 21 -6.70 15.81 15.34
N LYS A 22 -7.85 16.23 15.86
CA LYS A 22 -8.36 15.76 17.17
C LYS A 22 -8.63 14.25 17.14
N LYS A 23 -9.24 13.76 16.08
CA LYS A 23 -9.52 12.34 15.87
C LYS A 23 -8.22 11.52 15.86
N ALA A 24 -7.23 11.95 15.07
CA ALA A 24 -5.91 11.32 15.00
C ALA A 24 -5.21 11.33 16.37
N TYR A 25 -5.22 12.46 17.08
CA TYR A 25 -4.64 12.57 18.42
C TYR A 25 -5.22 11.53 19.40
N TRP A 26 -6.54 11.44 19.50
CA TRP A 26 -7.17 10.48 20.41
C TRP A 26 -6.95 9.03 20.00
N MET A 27 -6.93 8.77 18.69
CA MET A 27 -6.62 7.44 18.16
C MET A 27 -5.19 7.02 18.54
N PHE A 28 -4.17 7.88 18.33
CA PHE A 28 -2.80 7.57 18.71
C PHE A 28 -2.63 7.45 20.22
N LYS A 29 -3.33 8.28 21.02
CA LYS A 29 -3.39 8.15 22.47
C LYS A 29 -3.96 6.81 22.94
N ALA A 30 -4.97 6.29 22.25
CA ALA A 30 -5.53 4.97 22.55
C ALA A 30 -4.55 3.85 22.19
N ILE A 31 -3.89 3.94 21.04
CA ILE A 31 -2.90 2.95 20.57
C ILE A 31 -1.66 2.92 21.48
N GLU A 32 -1.28 4.06 22.07
CA GLU A 32 -0.16 4.17 23.01
C GLU A 32 -0.37 3.30 24.26
N GLN A 33 -1.62 2.94 24.60
CA GLN A 33 -1.94 2.14 25.79
C GLN A 33 -1.96 0.65 25.46
N PRO A 34 -0.99 -0.17 25.93
CA PRO A 34 -0.87 -1.59 25.56
C PRO A 34 -2.13 -2.39 25.88
N LEU A 35 -2.81 -2.08 27.00
CA LEU A 35 -4.03 -2.76 27.39
C LEU A 35 -5.16 -2.50 26.38
N ILE A 36 -5.34 -1.26 25.95
CA ILE A 36 -6.37 -0.88 24.98
C ILE A 36 -6.06 -1.52 23.61
N THR A 37 -4.79 -1.50 23.19
CA THR A 37 -4.35 -2.08 21.92
C THR A 37 -4.57 -3.59 21.90
N ASN A 38 -4.19 -4.33 22.96
CA ASN A 38 -4.34 -5.78 23.01
C ASN A 38 -5.82 -6.21 23.03
N VAL A 39 -6.65 -5.52 23.80
CA VAL A 39 -8.10 -5.76 23.83
C VAL A 39 -8.73 -5.39 22.47
N GLY A 40 -8.31 -4.26 21.90
CA GLY A 40 -8.77 -3.79 20.60
C GLY A 40 -8.44 -4.77 19.46
N ILE A 41 -7.21 -5.28 19.40
CA ILE A 41 -6.79 -6.27 18.39
C ILE A 41 -7.60 -7.58 18.57
N SER A 42 -7.78 -8.04 19.81
CA SER A 42 -8.54 -9.27 20.09
C SER A 42 -10.01 -9.11 19.69
N ALA A 43 -10.62 -7.99 20.01
CA ALA A 43 -11.99 -7.67 19.62
C ALA A 43 -12.11 -7.54 18.08
N LEU A 44 -11.15 -6.89 17.42
CA LEU A 44 -11.11 -6.74 15.97
C LEU A 44 -11.03 -8.11 15.28
N ASN A 45 -10.11 -8.97 15.72
CA ASN A 45 -9.97 -10.32 15.17
C ASN A 45 -11.26 -11.16 15.34
N PHE A 46 -11.93 -11.03 16.48
CA PHE A 46 -13.20 -11.70 16.72
C PHE A 46 -14.31 -11.18 15.79
N THR A 47 -14.40 -9.86 15.62
CA THR A 47 -15.47 -9.24 14.84
C THR A 47 -15.28 -9.39 13.33
N VAL A 48 -14.03 -9.36 12.83
CA VAL A 48 -13.71 -9.64 11.42
C VAL A 48 -14.04 -11.09 11.06
N LYS A 49 -13.75 -12.06 11.98
CA LYS A 49 -14.10 -13.47 11.75
C LYS A 49 -15.59 -13.76 11.71
N ASN A 50 -16.41 -12.90 12.33
CA ASN A 50 -17.85 -13.10 12.44
C ASN A 50 -18.69 -12.08 11.64
N ASP A 51 -18.06 -11.34 10.70
CA ASP A 51 -18.69 -10.37 9.80
C ASP A 51 -19.63 -9.36 10.49
N PHE A 52 -19.15 -8.74 11.57
CA PHE A 52 -19.91 -7.67 12.24
C PHE A 52 -19.80 -6.34 11.49
N PRO A 53 -20.80 -5.94 10.69
CA PRO A 53 -20.70 -4.79 9.78
C PRO A 53 -20.53 -3.45 10.53
N PHE A 54 -21.00 -3.36 11.76
CA PHE A 54 -20.86 -2.16 12.58
C PHE A 54 -19.40 -1.89 12.96
N VAL A 55 -18.64 -2.94 13.29
CA VAL A 55 -17.22 -2.80 13.67
C VAL A 55 -16.35 -2.47 12.45
N THR A 56 -16.63 -3.11 11.31
CA THR A 56 -15.96 -2.78 10.05
C THR A 56 -16.11 -1.29 9.72
N ASN A 57 -17.29 -0.74 9.91
CA ASN A 57 -17.54 0.68 9.65
C ASN A 57 -16.76 1.61 10.62
N ILE A 58 -16.67 1.25 11.90
CA ILE A 58 -15.86 2.00 12.88
C ILE A 58 -14.37 1.95 12.48
N VAL A 59 -13.85 0.78 12.11
CA VAL A 59 -12.46 0.63 11.67
C VAL A 59 -12.18 1.44 10.42
N LYS A 60 -13.09 1.43 9.43
CA LYS A 60 -12.98 2.26 8.22
C LYS A 60 -12.92 3.75 8.55
N GLN A 61 -13.80 4.23 9.40
CA GLN A 61 -13.87 5.66 9.77
C GLN A 61 -12.76 6.09 10.73
N THR A 62 -11.97 5.19 11.27
CA THR A 62 -10.91 5.50 12.24
C THR A 62 -9.54 5.14 11.68
N LEU A 63 -9.14 3.88 11.84
CA LEU A 63 -7.82 3.40 11.46
C LEU A 63 -7.59 3.48 9.96
N PHE A 64 -8.55 2.99 9.16
CA PHE A 64 -8.40 2.95 7.71
C PHE A 64 -8.25 4.37 7.11
N GLU A 65 -9.12 5.31 7.49
CA GLU A 65 -9.03 6.71 7.04
C GLU A 65 -7.70 7.38 7.39
N GLN A 66 -7.06 6.95 8.49
CA GLN A 66 -5.77 7.51 8.91
C GLN A 66 -4.57 6.94 8.14
N PHE A 67 -4.61 5.65 7.79
CA PHE A 67 -3.46 4.91 7.26
C PHE A 67 -3.59 4.52 5.79
N CYS A 68 -4.80 4.53 5.24
CA CYS A 68 -5.07 4.08 3.88
C CYS A 68 -5.61 5.21 3.02
N GLY A 69 -5.22 5.25 1.75
CA GLY A 69 -5.70 6.24 0.80
C GLY A 69 -7.12 5.98 0.31
N GLY A 70 -7.56 4.72 0.31
CA GLY A 70 -8.88 4.28 -0.16
C GLY A 70 -8.92 2.78 -0.40
N GLU A 71 -10.10 2.22 -0.56
CA GLU A 71 -10.30 0.81 -0.94
C GLU A 71 -10.29 0.63 -2.46
N THR A 72 -10.53 1.69 -3.21
CA THR A 72 -10.51 1.72 -4.68
C THR A 72 -9.59 2.81 -5.20
N HIS A 73 -9.18 2.71 -6.46
CA HIS A 73 -8.42 3.75 -7.13
C HIS A 73 -9.17 5.09 -7.14
N GLU A 74 -10.49 5.08 -7.35
CA GLU A 74 -11.31 6.28 -7.38
C GLU A 74 -11.34 7.00 -6.03
N GLU A 75 -11.39 6.25 -4.93
CA GLU A 75 -11.29 6.81 -3.58
C GLU A 75 -9.91 7.38 -3.32
N SER A 76 -8.87 6.61 -3.62
CA SER A 76 -7.47 7.02 -3.48
C SER A 76 -7.16 8.27 -4.30
N MET A 77 -7.72 8.41 -5.50
CA MET A 77 -7.55 9.59 -6.34
C MET A 77 -8.11 10.87 -5.71
N LYS A 78 -9.09 10.80 -4.80
CA LYS A 78 -9.57 11.97 -4.05
C LYS A 78 -8.47 12.47 -3.09
N VAL A 79 -7.81 11.54 -2.40
CA VAL A 79 -6.69 11.84 -1.49
C VAL A 79 -5.49 12.37 -2.28
N VAL A 80 -5.12 11.73 -3.39
CA VAL A 80 -4.05 12.18 -4.30
C VAL A 80 -4.28 13.63 -4.72
N LYS A 81 -5.48 13.96 -5.20
CA LYS A 81 -5.83 15.32 -5.62
C LYS A 81 -5.76 16.33 -4.47
N GLN A 82 -6.15 15.94 -3.26
CA GLN A 82 -6.06 16.80 -2.09
C GLN A 82 -4.59 17.08 -1.73
N MET A 83 -3.76 16.05 -1.65
CA MET A 83 -2.33 16.20 -1.34
C MET A 83 -1.60 17.02 -2.41
N PHE A 84 -1.94 16.83 -3.67
CA PHE A 84 -1.32 17.56 -4.77
C PHE A 84 -1.59 19.07 -4.74
N LYS A 85 -2.71 19.53 -4.14
CA LYS A 85 -2.95 20.96 -3.87
C LYS A 85 -1.89 21.58 -2.94
N HIS A 86 -1.24 20.76 -2.14
CA HIS A 86 -0.14 21.16 -1.24
C HIS A 86 1.24 20.79 -1.82
N HIS A 87 1.32 20.52 -3.14
CA HIS A 87 2.54 20.11 -3.85
C HIS A 87 3.16 18.81 -3.35
N VAL A 88 2.33 17.90 -2.82
CA VAL A 88 2.74 16.57 -2.39
C VAL A 88 2.26 15.55 -3.42
N GLY A 89 3.21 14.90 -4.10
CA GLY A 89 2.94 13.74 -4.97
C GLY A 89 2.60 12.51 -4.14
N SER A 90 1.88 11.59 -4.72
CA SER A 90 1.47 10.33 -4.08
C SER A 90 1.89 9.14 -4.92
N ILE A 91 2.08 8.00 -4.29
CA ILE A 91 2.27 6.71 -4.95
C ILE A 91 1.20 5.74 -4.47
N PHE A 92 0.75 4.87 -5.37
CA PHE A 92 -0.09 3.75 -4.98
C PHE A 92 0.81 2.58 -4.56
N ASP A 93 0.57 2.06 -3.37
CA ASP A 93 1.18 0.84 -2.86
C ASP A 93 0.08 -0.15 -2.50
N TYR A 94 0.05 -1.27 -3.21
CA TYR A 94 -0.90 -2.35 -2.96
C TYR A 94 -0.27 -3.32 -1.95
N ALA A 95 -0.76 -3.26 -0.72
CA ALA A 95 -0.23 -4.03 0.39
C ALA A 95 -0.90 -5.41 0.47
N ILE A 96 -0.40 -6.37 -0.32
CA ILE A 96 -0.63 -7.80 -0.08
C ILE A 96 0.68 -8.42 0.37
N GLU A 97 0.68 -8.95 1.59
CA GLU A 97 1.84 -9.62 2.18
C GLU A 97 1.44 -10.99 2.73
N GLY A 98 2.39 -11.94 2.70
CA GLY A 98 2.23 -13.27 3.32
C GLY A 98 1.29 -14.22 2.60
N LYS A 99 0.92 -13.95 1.36
CA LYS A 99 0.22 -14.90 0.49
C LYS A 99 1.24 -15.66 -0.36
N ALA A 100 0.98 -16.95 -0.58
CA ALA A 100 1.86 -17.84 -1.36
C ALA A 100 1.13 -18.52 -2.51
N GLU A 101 -0.04 -18.01 -2.87
CA GLU A 101 -0.91 -18.58 -3.89
C GLU A 101 -0.70 -17.88 -5.23
N GLU A 102 -0.53 -18.65 -6.30
CA GLU A 102 -0.28 -18.11 -7.65
C GLU A 102 -1.35 -17.12 -8.12
N ILE A 103 -2.62 -17.38 -7.76
CA ILE A 103 -3.73 -16.48 -8.11
C ILE A 103 -3.53 -15.08 -7.51
N VAL A 104 -3.00 -14.99 -6.28
CA VAL A 104 -2.76 -13.72 -5.62
C VAL A 104 -1.60 -12.95 -6.28
N PHE A 105 -0.57 -13.65 -6.76
CA PHE A 105 0.51 -13.03 -7.52
C PHE A 105 0.05 -12.48 -8.87
N ASP A 106 -0.88 -13.19 -9.54
CA ASP A 106 -1.48 -12.72 -10.78
C ASP A 106 -2.38 -11.50 -10.53
N GLU A 107 -3.20 -11.51 -9.48
CA GLU A 107 -4.02 -10.37 -9.06
C GLU A 107 -3.16 -9.16 -8.70
N THR A 108 -2.05 -9.37 -7.98
CA THR A 108 -1.09 -8.29 -7.67
C THR A 108 -0.49 -7.71 -8.94
N CYS A 109 -0.11 -8.54 -9.90
CA CYS A 109 0.42 -8.08 -11.19
C CYS A 109 -0.60 -7.20 -11.93
N GLU A 110 -1.86 -7.61 -11.98
CA GLU A 110 -2.94 -6.82 -12.59
C GLU A 110 -3.17 -5.49 -11.85
N GLU A 111 -3.10 -5.49 -10.52
CA GLU A 111 -3.24 -4.27 -9.73
C GLU A 111 -2.11 -3.26 -10.01
N ILE A 112 -0.86 -3.72 -10.12
CA ILE A 112 0.25 -2.86 -10.50
C ILE A 112 0.05 -2.29 -11.92
N LYS A 113 -0.49 -3.08 -12.85
CA LYS A 113 -0.85 -2.58 -14.18
C LYS A 113 -1.94 -1.50 -14.13
N GLN A 114 -2.91 -1.60 -13.21
CA GLN A 114 -3.88 -0.52 -13.00
C GLN A 114 -3.19 0.73 -12.43
N ASN A 115 -2.30 0.58 -11.45
CA ASN A 115 -1.53 1.70 -10.90
C ASN A 115 -0.74 2.45 -11.99
N ILE A 116 -0.15 1.73 -12.95
CA ILE A 116 0.53 2.32 -14.11
C ILE A 116 -0.44 3.14 -14.96
N LYS A 117 -1.66 2.66 -15.20
CA LYS A 117 -2.68 3.42 -15.96
C LYS A 117 -3.07 4.72 -15.24
N PHE A 118 -3.20 4.70 -13.91
CA PHE A 118 -3.53 5.89 -13.14
C PHE A 118 -2.37 6.90 -13.05
N ALA A 119 -1.13 6.42 -13.15
CA ALA A 119 0.07 7.27 -13.16
C ALA A 119 0.34 7.90 -14.54
N GLU A 120 -0.12 7.29 -15.62
CA GLU A 120 0.12 7.77 -16.99
C GLU A 120 -0.32 9.23 -17.18
N GLY A 121 0.64 10.10 -17.49
CA GLY A 121 0.38 11.53 -17.69
C GLY A 121 -0.11 12.29 -16.45
N ASN A 122 -0.07 11.70 -15.27
CA ASN A 122 -0.56 12.30 -14.03
C ASN A 122 0.60 12.82 -13.15
N PRO A 123 0.86 14.13 -13.11
CA PRO A 123 1.96 14.69 -12.32
C PRO A 123 1.80 14.51 -10.81
N ALA A 124 0.59 14.19 -10.33
CA ALA A 124 0.34 13.90 -8.92
C ALA A 124 0.79 12.49 -8.50
N ILE A 125 1.06 11.60 -9.48
CA ILE A 125 1.56 10.23 -9.27
C ILE A 125 2.85 10.09 -10.07
N PRO A 126 4.00 10.51 -9.51
CA PRO A 126 5.25 10.64 -10.27
C PRO A 126 5.88 9.30 -10.68
N PHE A 127 5.56 8.22 -9.97
CA PHE A 127 6.04 6.87 -10.26
C PHE A 127 5.14 5.84 -9.60
N VAL A 128 5.30 4.59 -10.01
CA VAL A 128 4.61 3.43 -9.43
C VAL A 128 5.62 2.55 -8.72
N VAL A 129 5.23 1.94 -7.62
CA VAL A 129 6.05 1.01 -6.84
C VAL A 129 5.41 -0.37 -6.81
N PHE A 130 6.25 -1.39 -6.69
CA PHE A 130 5.80 -2.74 -6.37
C PHE A 130 6.84 -3.47 -5.52
N LYS A 131 6.38 -4.46 -4.79
CA LYS A 131 7.25 -5.32 -3.98
C LYS A 131 7.52 -6.63 -4.70
N PRO A 132 8.77 -7.06 -4.84
CA PRO A 132 9.12 -8.34 -5.48
C PRO A 132 8.32 -9.53 -4.95
N THR A 133 8.08 -9.57 -3.64
CA THR A 133 7.29 -10.62 -2.98
C THR A 133 5.81 -10.63 -3.34
N GLY A 134 5.32 -9.61 -4.03
CA GLY A 134 4.00 -9.59 -4.63
C GLY A 134 3.89 -10.40 -5.94
N PHE A 135 5.01 -10.82 -6.53
CA PHE A 135 5.05 -11.59 -7.77
C PHE A 135 5.47 -13.05 -7.60
N GLY A 136 5.93 -13.43 -6.40
CA GLY A 136 6.34 -14.78 -6.10
C GLY A 136 6.78 -14.94 -4.64
N ARG A 137 6.91 -16.17 -4.18
CA ARG A 137 7.32 -16.49 -2.82
C ARG A 137 8.77 -16.07 -2.57
N ILE A 138 9.07 -15.62 -1.36
CA ILE A 138 10.42 -15.18 -0.97
C ILE A 138 11.45 -16.30 -1.17
N GLU A 139 11.07 -17.55 -0.94
CA GLU A 139 11.95 -18.71 -1.04
C GLU A 139 12.49 -18.89 -2.45
N ILE A 140 11.68 -18.66 -3.51
CA ILE A 140 12.17 -18.80 -4.88
C ILE A 140 13.21 -17.73 -5.23
N TYR A 141 13.06 -16.51 -4.72
CA TYR A 141 14.06 -15.46 -4.87
C TYR A 141 15.38 -15.81 -4.16
N GLU A 142 15.28 -16.40 -2.94
CA GLU A 142 16.45 -16.83 -2.18
C GLU A 142 17.22 -17.95 -2.90
N GLU A 143 16.53 -18.94 -3.44
CA GLU A 143 17.13 -20.07 -4.15
C GLU A 143 17.83 -19.61 -5.43
N VAL A 144 17.18 -18.77 -6.22
CA VAL A 144 17.77 -18.15 -7.41
C VAL A 144 18.99 -17.29 -7.03
N GLY A 145 18.87 -16.50 -5.96
CA GLY A 145 19.96 -15.65 -5.45
C GLY A 145 21.19 -16.45 -4.96
N LYS A 146 20.96 -17.62 -4.35
CA LYS A 146 22.03 -18.55 -3.93
C LYS A 146 22.66 -19.32 -5.09
N LYS A 147 22.11 -19.19 -6.32
CA LYS A 147 22.55 -19.93 -7.52
C LYS A 147 22.50 -21.45 -7.35
N VAL A 148 21.52 -21.93 -6.59
CA VAL A 148 21.28 -23.37 -6.41
C VAL A 148 20.60 -23.91 -7.67
N GLU A 149 20.86 -25.18 -8.00
CA GLU A 149 20.17 -25.83 -9.09
C GLU A 149 18.67 -26.02 -8.74
N LEU A 150 17.80 -25.37 -9.50
CA LEU A 150 16.36 -25.41 -9.29
C LEU A 150 15.78 -26.72 -9.83
N THR A 151 14.82 -27.28 -9.11
CA THR A 151 13.97 -28.36 -9.61
C THR A 151 13.11 -27.88 -10.79
N THR A 152 12.52 -28.83 -11.53
CA THR A 152 11.62 -28.48 -12.66
C THR A 152 10.48 -27.57 -12.23
N SER A 153 9.82 -27.89 -11.11
CA SER A 153 8.72 -27.07 -10.56
C SER A 153 9.16 -25.66 -10.16
N GLN A 154 10.34 -25.53 -9.58
CA GLN A 154 10.92 -24.22 -9.21
C GLN A 154 11.30 -23.40 -10.45
N LYS A 155 11.79 -24.04 -11.52
CA LYS A 155 12.05 -23.36 -12.81
C LYS A 155 10.76 -22.80 -13.42
N GLU A 156 9.68 -23.58 -13.36
CA GLU A 156 8.36 -23.13 -13.83
C GLU A 156 7.82 -21.98 -12.98
N GLU A 157 7.95 -22.08 -11.65
CA GLU A 157 7.57 -21.01 -10.74
C GLU A 157 8.37 -19.72 -11.03
N TRP A 158 9.69 -19.83 -11.16
CA TRP A 158 10.53 -18.68 -11.49
C TRP A 158 10.20 -18.08 -12.85
N ALA A 159 9.88 -18.90 -13.84
CA ALA A 159 9.44 -18.40 -15.15
C ALA A 159 8.16 -17.56 -15.06
N ARG A 160 7.21 -17.94 -14.18
CA ARG A 160 6.01 -17.11 -13.92
C ARG A 160 6.34 -15.79 -13.24
N VAL A 161 7.26 -15.80 -12.28
CA VAL A 161 7.76 -14.56 -11.64
C VAL A 161 8.35 -13.62 -12.68
N VAL A 162 9.28 -14.13 -13.51
CA VAL A 162 9.94 -13.33 -14.57
C VAL A 162 8.89 -12.76 -15.54
N LYS A 163 7.92 -13.56 -15.94
CA LYS A 163 6.83 -13.12 -16.83
C LYS A 163 6.06 -11.94 -16.24
N ARG A 164 5.68 -11.97 -14.95
CA ARG A 164 4.99 -10.86 -14.26
C ARG A 164 5.85 -9.59 -14.27
N TYR A 165 7.16 -9.73 -14.04
CA TYR A 165 8.08 -8.60 -14.13
C TYR A 165 8.13 -8.00 -15.53
N GLU A 166 8.28 -8.84 -16.55
CA GLU A 166 8.34 -8.40 -17.94
C GLU A 166 7.07 -7.67 -18.36
N GLU A 167 5.90 -8.20 -18.01
CA GLU A 167 4.60 -7.58 -18.31
C GLU A 167 4.47 -6.20 -17.69
N VAL A 168 4.83 -6.06 -16.42
CA VAL A 168 4.71 -4.78 -15.70
C VAL A 168 5.75 -3.76 -16.20
N CYS A 169 7.00 -4.19 -16.41
CA CYS A 169 8.06 -3.34 -16.94
C CYS A 169 7.75 -2.86 -18.36
N GLN A 170 7.27 -3.77 -19.22
CA GLN A 170 6.89 -3.42 -20.60
C GLN A 170 5.76 -2.41 -20.62
N MET A 171 4.72 -2.63 -19.80
CA MET A 171 3.60 -1.71 -19.73
C MET A 171 4.02 -0.32 -19.20
N ALA A 172 4.89 -0.26 -18.18
CA ALA A 172 5.41 0.99 -17.66
C ALA A 172 6.23 1.75 -18.72
N PHE A 173 7.07 1.03 -19.47
CA PHE A 173 7.84 1.58 -20.58
C PHE A 173 6.94 2.16 -21.68
N ASP A 174 5.96 1.38 -22.15
CA ASP A 174 5.02 1.78 -23.21
C ASP A 174 4.20 3.02 -22.85
N ARG A 175 3.95 3.25 -21.55
CA ARG A 175 3.18 4.37 -21.02
C ARG A 175 4.03 5.51 -20.48
N ASN A 176 5.36 5.42 -20.60
CA ASN A 176 6.30 6.40 -20.08
C ASN A 176 6.08 6.69 -18.58
N VAL A 177 5.85 5.63 -17.79
CA VAL A 177 5.69 5.68 -16.33
C VAL A 177 6.94 5.12 -15.68
N VAL A 178 7.47 5.86 -14.69
CA VAL A 178 8.60 5.37 -13.90
C VAL A 178 8.11 4.27 -12.96
N LEU A 179 8.81 3.14 -12.96
CA LEU A 179 8.55 1.99 -12.10
C LEU A 179 9.71 1.76 -11.14
N MET A 180 9.43 1.58 -9.86
CA MET A 180 10.42 1.40 -8.80
C MET A 180 10.12 0.14 -7.96
#